data_537675deba9f8aa124f260c5253a673f
#
_entry.id   537675deba9f8aa124f260c5253a673f
#
_cell.length_a   1.000
_cell.length_b   1.000
_cell.length_c   1.000
_cell.angle_alpha   90.00
_cell.angle_beta   90.00
_cell.angle_gamma   90.00
#
_symmetry.space_group_name_H-M   'P 1'
#
loop_
_entity.id
_entity.type
_entity.pdbx_description
1 polymer ?
#
loop_
_entity_poly.entity_id
_entity_poly.type
_entity_poly.pdbx_seq_one_letter_code
_entity_poly.pdbx_strand_id
1 'polypeptide(L)'
;AIYIGLFLVIAVVYPVVLKIHGISPIDFFRRVWPVTSLGFFTRSSMGVMPVTERVVSRRLAVPDEYASFAVPLGATTKMDGCAAIYPAIAAIFVSQFYGVPLDFTDYLLIIFVSVIGSAATAGTTGATVMLTLTLSTLGLPLAGVGLLLAVEPIVYMGRTAVNVTGQAVVPLVVAKRAGIWDKDEWDASANADLSPVSYTHL
;
A
#
# COMPACT_ATOMS: atom_id res chain seq x y z
N ALA A 1 -15.03 7.58 -7.12
CA ALA A 1 -14.91 6.11 -6.98
C ALA A 1 -13.58 5.71 -6.33
N ILE A 2 -12.39 6.11 -6.87
CA ILE A 2 -11.07 5.66 -6.38
C ILE A 2 -10.87 5.97 -4.89
N TYR A 3 -11.08 7.19 -4.43
CA TYR A 3 -10.96 7.54 -3.01
C TYR A 3 -11.92 6.78 -2.09
N ILE A 4 -13.09 6.39 -2.58
CA ILE A 4 -14.00 5.51 -1.83
C ILE A 4 -13.37 4.14 -1.64
N GLY A 5 -12.80 3.55 -2.69
CA GLY A 5 -12.08 2.28 -2.60
C GLY A 5 -10.87 2.35 -1.66
N LEU A 6 -10.07 3.41 -1.75
CA LEU A 6 -8.93 3.64 -0.86
C LEU A 6 -9.37 3.78 0.61
N PHE A 7 -10.45 4.52 0.86
CA PHE A 7 -11.02 4.68 2.18
C PHE A 7 -11.54 3.35 2.76
N LEU A 8 -12.23 2.53 1.94
CA LEU A 8 -12.69 1.22 2.38
C LEU A 8 -11.54 0.30 2.79
N VAL A 9 -10.41 0.35 2.10
CA VAL A 9 -9.23 -0.44 2.50
C VAL A 9 -8.68 0.02 3.84
N ILE A 10 -8.50 1.32 4.05
CA ILE A 10 -8.01 1.86 5.33
C ILE A 10 -9.03 1.67 6.47
N ALA A 11 -10.32 1.91 6.22
CA ALA A 11 -11.34 1.93 7.26
C ALA A 11 -11.95 0.54 7.56
N VAL A 12 -11.86 -0.40 6.63
CA VAL A 12 -12.47 -1.72 6.79
C VAL A 12 -11.42 -2.83 6.68
N VAL A 13 -10.70 -2.93 5.56
CA VAL A 13 -9.82 -4.08 5.31
C VAL A 13 -8.68 -4.14 6.32
N TYR A 14 -7.93 -3.07 6.51
CA TYR A 14 -6.81 -3.06 7.46
C TYR A 14 -7.27 -3.24 8.91
N PRO A 15 -8.33 -2.56 9.41
CA PRO A 15 -8.85 -2.83 10.75
C PRO A 15 -9.33 -4.26 10.96
N VAL A 16 -9.98 -4.88 9.97
CA VAL A 16 -10.41 -6.29 10.04
C VAL A 16 -9.19 -7.19 10.14
N VAL A 17 -8.19 -7.02 9.26
CA VAL A 17 -6.94 -7.80 9.30
C VAL A 17 -6.23 -7.65 10.65
N LEU A 18 -6.10 -6.44 11.18
CA LEU A 18 -5.46 -6.19 12.47
C LEU A 18 -6.24 -6.84 13.62
N LYS A 19 -7.56 -6.71 13.66
CA LYS A 19 -8.42 -7.31 14.70
C LYS A 19 -8.36 -8.84 14.70
N ILE A 20 -8.39 -9.48 13.53
CA ILE A 20 -8.26 -10.95 13.42
C ILE A 20 -6.94 -11.43 14.05
N HIS A 21 -5.89 -10.60 14.00
CA HIS A 21 -4.60 -10.90 14.60
C HIS A 21 -4.44 -10.34 16.03
N GLY A 22 -5.53 -9.82 16.65
CA GLY A 22 -5.51 -9.32 18.00
C GLY A 22 -4.65 -8.06 18.18
N ILE A 23 -4.60 -7.20 17.16
CA ILE A 23 -3.92 -5.90 17.20
C ILE A 23 -4.98 -4.79 17.20
N SER A 24 -4.83 -3.79 18.08
CA SER A 24 -5.73 -2.63 18.11
C SER A 24 -5.54 -1.77 16.83
N PRO A 25 -6.58 -1.62 15.98
CA PRO A 25 -6.46 -0.78 14.80
C PRO A 25 -6.21 0.70 15.14
N ILE A 26 -6.81 1.21 16.20
CA ILE A 26 -6.67 2.62 16.61
C ILE A 26 -5.21 2.90 16.99
N ASP A 27 -4.60 2.03 17.78
CA ASP A 27 -3.21 2.17 18.19
C ASP A 27 -2.26 2.02 17.00
N PHE A 28 -2.55 1.08 16.10
CA PHE A 28 -1.82 0.94 14.86
C PHE A 28 -1.84 2.24 14.04
N PHE A 29 -3.02 2.77 13.73
CA PHE A 29 -3.14 3.99 12.91
C PHE A 29 -2.48 5.20 13.58
N ARG A 30 -2.57 5.35 14.89
CA ARG A 30 -1.85 6.39 15.64
C ARG A 30 -0.34 6.31 15.42
N ARG A 31 0.23 5.10 15.44
CA ARG A 31 1.67 4.85 15.30
C ARG A 31 2.17 5.07 13.88
N VAL A 32 1.39 4.66 12.87
CA VAL A 32 1.77 4.77 11.46
C VAL A 32 1.39 6.10 10.81
N TRP A 33 0.66 6.96 11.51
CA TRP A 33 0.22 8.25 10.98
C TRP A 33 1.34 9.09 10.33
N PRO A 34 2.57 9.17 10.89
CA PRO A 34 3.67 9.91 10.25
C PRO A 34 4.02 9.37 8.88
N VAL A 35 3.99 8.05 8.68
CA VAL A 35 4.25 7.41 7.38
C VAL A 35 3.10 7.65 6.42
N THR A 36 1.86 7.45 6.88
CA THR A 36 0.66 7.63 6.05
C THR A 36 0.55 9.06 5.52
N SER A 37 0.75 10.07 6.39
CA SER A 37 0.71 11.48 6.02
C SER A 37 1.86 11.84 5.09
N LEU A 38 3.10 11.40 5.39
CA LEU A 38 4.25 11.65 4.55
C LEU A 38 4.07 11.02 3.16
N GLY A 39 3.56 9.79 3.09
CA GLY A 39 3.24 9.12 1.83
C GLY A 39 2.20 9.88 1.01
N PHE A 40 1.17 10.42 1.67
CA PHE A 40 0.14 11.23 1.02
C PHE A 40 0.74 12.47 0.34
N PHE A 41 1.57 13.23 1.05
CA PHE A 41 2.14 14.48 0.51
C PHE A 41 3.26 14.26 -0.50
N THR A 42 4.14 13.29 -0.27
CA THR A 42 5.29 13.01 -1.14
C THR A 42 4.92 12.26 -2.40
N ARG A 43 3.85 11.49 -2.38
CA ARG A 43 3.43 10.60 -3.49
C ARG A 43 4.51 9.58 -3.89
N SER A 44 5.38 9.20 -2.96
CA SER A 44 6.50 8.29 -3.22
C SER A 44 6.63 7.24 -2.12
N SER A 45 6.18 6.02 -2.38
CA SER A 45 6.35 4.90 -1.43
C SER A 45 7.83 4.57 -1.21
N MET A 46 8.64 4.66 -2.26
CA MET A 46 10.09 4.43 -2.16
C MET A 46 10.79 5.55 -1.38
N GLY A 47 10.40 6.82 -1.60
CA GLY A 47 10.97 7.95 -0.87
C GLY A 47 10.64 7.94 0.64
N VAL A 48 9.49 7.36 0.99
CA VAL A 48 9.04 7.22 2.39
C VAL A 48 9.55 5.94 3.05
N MET A 49 10.07 5.00 2.28
CA MET A 49 10.50 3.67 2.75
C MET A 49 11.41 3.72 3.99
N PRO A 50 12.44 4.58 4.09
CA PRO A 50 13.29 4.64 5.29
C PRO A 50 12.55 5.08 6.55
N VAL A 51 11.50 5.92 6.40
CA VAL A 51 10.64 6.31 7.52
C VAL A 51 9.69 5.19 7.88
N THR A 52 9.16 4.48 6.88
CA THR A 52 8.29 3.30 7.08
C THR A 52 9.04 2.23 7.86
N GLU A 53 10.27 1.92 7.51
CA GLU A 53 11.13 0.96 8.20
C GLU A 53 11.32 1.34 9.67
N ARG A 54 11.66 2.60 9.95
CA ARG A 54 11.80 3.09 11.34
C ARG A 54 10.49 3.04 12.14
N VAL A 55 9.35 3.32 11.52
CA VAL A 55 8.06 3.20 12.18
C VAL A 55 7.74 1.73 12.47
N VAL A 56 7.99 0.85 11.52
CA VAL A 56 7.74 -0.59 11.66
C VAL A 56 8.60 -1.17 12.77
N SER A 57 9.88 -0.83 12.84
CA SER A 57 10.75 -1.33 13.89
C SER A 57 10.50 -0.64 15.24
N ARG A 58 10.57 0.67 15.30
CA ARG A 58 10.58 1.41 16.57
C ARG A 58 9.21 1.66 17.18
N ARG A 59 8.15 1.77 16.38
CA ARG A 59 6.79 2.04 16.87
C ARG A 59 5.86 0.85 16.83
N LEU A 60 6.12 -0.10 15.95
CA LEU A 60 5.31 -1.32 15.84
C LEU A 60 5.97 -2.53 16.50
N ALA A 61 7.12 -2.36 17.15
CA ALA A 61 7.84 -3.41 17.86
C ALA A 61 8.14 -4.64 16.96
N VAL A 62 8.46 -4.40 15.71
CA VAL A 62 8.90 -5.42 14.78
C VAL A 62 10.42 -5.44 14.77
N PRO A 63 11.10 -6.59 14.95
CA PRO A 63 12.56 -6.65 14.98
C PRO A 63 13.22 -5.97 13.77
N ASP A 64 14.26 -5.17 14.01
CA ASP A 64 14.96 -4.39 12.97
C ASP A 64 15.44 -5.26 11.81
N GLU A 65 15.98 -6.44 12.09
CA GLU A 65 16.45 -7.41 11.08
C GLU A 65 15.32 -7.84 10.13
N TYR A 66 14.12 -8.02 10.66
CA TYR A 66 12.97 -8.40 9.86
C TYR A 66 12.37 -7.17 9.16
N ALA A 67 12.28 -6.02 9.82
CA ALA A 67 11.75 -4.78 9.24
C ALA A 67 12.57 -4.33 8.03
N SER A 68 13.91 -4.38 8.12
CA SER A 68 14.84 -4.00 7.04
C SER A 68 14.73 -4.87 5.79
N PHE A 69 14.21 -6.09 5.91
CA PHE A 69 13.89 -6.96 4.78
C PHE A 69 12.43 -6.77 4.31
N ALA A 70 11.48 -6.80 5.24
CA ALA A 70 10.06 -6.87 4.93
C ALA A 70 9.50 -5.55 4.35
N VAL A 71 9.99 -4.40 4.81
CA VAL A 71 9.54 -3.09 4.32
C VAL A 71 10.00 -2.82 2.89
N PRO A 72 11.27 -2.99 2.50
CA PRO A 72 11.69 -2.88 1.10
C PRO A 72 10.98 -3.88 0.18
N LEU A 73 10.81 -5.12 0.62
CA LEU A 73 10.03 -6.10 -0.14
C LEU A 73 8.59 -5.63 -0.35
N GLY A 74 7.92 -5.15 0.72
CA GLY A 74 6.57 -4.59 0.64
C GLY A 74 6.48 -3.34 -0.23
N ALA A 75 7.49 -2.48 -0.22
CA ALA A 75 7.54 -1.28 -1.05
C ALA A 75 7.58 -1.60 -2.56
N THR A 76 8.04 -2.78 -2.93
CA THR A 76 8.09 -3.24 -4.32
C THR A 76 6.91 -4.12 -4.71
N THR A 77 6.39 -4.95 -3.80
CA THR A 77 5.39 -5.98 -4.12
C THR A 77 3.99 -5.70 -3.59
N LYS A 78 3.86 -4.87 -2.55
CA LYS A 78 2.58 -4.58 -1.90
C LYS A 78 2.14 -3.14 -2.12
N MET A 79 1.48 -2.90 -3.23
CA MET A 79 0.96 -1.60 -3.65
C MET A 79 -0.56 -1.63 -3.82
N ASP A 80 -1.31 -1.80 -2.72
CA ASP A 80 -2.77 -1.96 -2.75
C ASP A 80 -3.48 -0.81 -3.48
N GLY A 81 -3.04 0.42 -3.25
CA GLY A 81 -3.62 1.59 -3.90
C GLY A 81 -3.25 1.71 -5.39
N CYS A 82 -2.00 1.44 -5.74
CA CYS A 82 -1.47 1.64 -7.10
C CYS A 82 -1.66 0.45 -8.01
N ALA A 83 -1.59 -0.77 -7.49
CA ALA A 83 -1.57 -1.97 -8.31
C ALA A 83 -2.87 -2.79 -8.22
N ALA A 84 -3.70 -2.60 -7.19
CA ALA A 84 -4.97 -3.29 -7.06
C ALA A 84 -6.17 -2.34 -7.28
N ILE A 85 -6.34 -1.36 -6.39
CA ILE A 85 -7.56 -0.51 -6.39
C ILE A 85 -7.63 0.37 -7.64
N TYR A 86 -6.53 1.05 -7.96
CA TYR A 86 -6.51 2.02 -9.06
C TYR A 86 -6.77 1.36 -10.42
N PRO A 87 -6.02 0.34 -10.85
CA PRO A 87 -6.24 -0.26 -12.17
C PRO A 87 -7.61 -0.93 -12.28
N ALA A 88 -8.12 -1.53 -11.20
CA ALA A 88 -9.43 -2.15 -11.21
C ALA A 88 -10.56 -1.13 -11.45
N ILE A 89 -10.57 -0.04 -10.67
CA ILE A 89 -11.59 1.01 -10.82
C ILE A 89 -11.41 1.75 -12.16
N ALA A 90 -10.17 1.96 -12.59
CA ALA A 90 -9.86 2.59 -13.85
C ALA A 90 -10.32 1.75 -15.05
N ALA A 91 -10.15 0.42 -15.01
CA ALA A 91 -10.63 -0.48 -16.05
C ALA A 91 -12.16 -0.41 -16.19
N ILE A 92 -12.89 -0.42 -15.07
CA ILE A 92 -14.35 -0.24 -15.07
C ILE A 92 -14.75 1.12 -15.65
N PHE A 93 -14.03 2.19 -15.28
CA PHE A 93 -14.29 3.52 -15.83
C PHE A 93 -14.05 3.57 -17.35
N VAL A 94 -12.92 3.04 -17.83
CA VAL A 94 -12.58 3.01 -19.25
C VAL A 94 -13.58 2.16 -20.04
N SER A 95 -13.97 1.00 -19.51
CA SER A 95 -15.01 0.14 -20.09
C SER A 95 -16.32 0.92 -20.31
N GLN A 96 -16.79 1.60 -19.27
CA GLN A 96 -18.02 2.38 -19.35
C GLN A 96 -17.91 3.59 -20.30
N PHE A 97 -16.75 4.27 -20.28
CA PHE A 97 -16.51 5.45 -21.11
C PHE A 97 -16.49 5.11 -22.62
N TYR A 98 -15.93 3.97 -22.96
CA TYR A 98 -15.84 3.51 -24.37
C TYR A 98 -17.00 2.58 -24.77
N GLY A 99 -17.92 2.28 -23.86
CA GLY A 99 -19.08 1.42 -24.12
C GLY A 99 -18.70 -0.04 -24.38
N VAL A 100 -17.57 -0.51 -23.85
CA VAL A 100 -17.12 -1.91 -23.92
C VAL A 100 -17.59 -2.64 -22.67
N PRO A 101 -18.58 -3.54 -22.73
CA PRO A 101 -19.07 -4.22 -21.54
C PRO A 101 -18.03 -5.20 -21.00
N LEU A 102 -17.93 -5.27 -19.66
CA LEU A 102 -17.14 -6.30 -18.97
C LEU A 102 -18.04 -7.45 -18.57
N ASP A 103 -17.59 -8.67 -18.84
CA ASP A 103 -18.24 -9.88 -18.37
C ASP A 103 -17.64 -10.39 -17.04
N PHE A 104 -18.14 -11.50 -16.54
CA PHE A 104 -17.64 -12.10 -15.29
C PHE A 104 -16.17 -12.55 -15.40
N THR A 105 -15.74 -13.00 -16.57
CA THR A 105 -14.35 -13.41 -16.83
C THR A 105 -13.41 -12.20 -16.75
N ASP A 106 -13.85 -11.05 -17.23
CA ASP A 106 -13.06 -9.81 -17.17
C ASP A 106 -12.83 -9.37 -15.73
N TYR A 107 -13.83 -9.49 -14.86
CA TYR A 107 -13.64 -9.19 -13.42
C TYR A 107 -12.66 -10.15 -12.76
N LEU A 108 -12.68 -11.44 -13.11
CA LEU A 108 -11.69 -12.39 -12.62
C LEU A 108 -10.27 -12.07 -13.14
N LEU A 109 -10.15 -11.65 -14.40
CA LEU A 109 -8.88 -11.20 -14.97
C LEU A 109 -8.35 -9.95 -14.28
N ILE A 110 -9.21 -8.98 -13.94
CA ILE A 110 -8.83 -7.81 -13.15
C ILE A 110 -8.23 -8.23 -11.81
N ILE A 111 -8.88 -9.14 -11.09
CA ILE A 111 -8.39 -9.65 -9.81
C ILE A 111 -7.04 -10.34 -10.00
N PHE A 112 -6.93 -11.24 -10.97
CA PHE A 112 -5.70 -11.99 -11.24
C PHE A 112 -4.53 -11.07 -11.59
N VAL A 113 -4.74 -10.13 -12.52
CA VAL A 113 -3.71 -9.17 -12.92
C VAL A 113 -3.32 -8.26 -11.75
N SER A 114 -4.27 -7.83 -10.93
CA SER A 114 -3.99 -6.99 -9.76
C SER A 114 -3.12 -7.72 -8.73
N VAL A 115 -3.37 -9.00 -8.48
CA VAL A 115 -2.60 -9.79 -7.50
C VAL A 115 -1.21 -10.14 -8.03
N ILE A 116 -1.14 -10.73 -9.21
CA ILE A 116 0.13 -11.22 -9.79
C ILE A 116 0.97 -10.06 -10.32
N GLY A 117 0.34 -9.12 -11.03
CA GLY A 117 1.02 -7.95 -11.58
C GLY A 117 1.60 -7.02 -10.53
N SER A 118 0.94 -6.90 -9.36
CA SER A 118 1.46 -6.10 -8.25
C SER A 118 2.87 -6.53 -7.84
N ALA A 119 3.13 -7.84 -7.79
CA ALA A 119 4.44 -8.37 -7.45
C ALA A 119 5.53 -8.08 -8.52
N ALA A 120 5.12 -7.78 -9.75
CA ALA A 120 6.04 -7.56 -10.88
C ALA A 120 6.39 -6.08 -11.13
N THR A 121 5.75 -5.12 -10.44
CA THR A 121 5.86 -3.68 -10.77
C THR A 121 7.10 -2.99 -10.24
N ALA A 122 7.89 -3.63 -9.38
CA ALA A 122 9.14 -3.10 -8.80
C ALA A 122 9.06 -1.68 -8.18
N GLY A 123 7.89 -1.20 -7.84
CA GLY A 123 7.67 -0.02 -6.99
C GLY A 123 7.82 1.38 -7.60
N THR A 124 8.31 1.54 -8.81
CA THR A 124 8.66 2.87 -9.33
C THR A 124 7.58 3.52 -10.22
N THR A 125 7.11 2.82 -11.24
CA THR A 125 6.09 3.32 -12.18
C THR A 125 4.80 2.48 -12.12
N GLY A 126 4.60 1.80 -10.99
CA GLY A 126 3.64 0.73 -10.83
C GLY A 126 2.21 1.05 -11.26
N ALA A 127 1.74 2.26 -11.01
CA ALA A 127 0.37 2.62 -11.33
C ALA A 127 0.10 2.66 -12.84
N THR A 128 0.96 3.33 -13.60
CA THR A 128 0.81 3.43 -15.07
C THR A 128 1.03 2.08 -15.74
N VAL A 129 2.05 1.34 -15.30
CA VAL A 129 2.34 -0.01 -15.81
C VAL A 129 1.17 -0.95 -15.52
N MET A 130 0.66 -0.95 -14.29
CA MET A 130 -0.48 -1.80 -13.91
C MET A 130 -1.76 -1.42 -14.63
N LEU A 131 -2.03 -0.13 -14.80
CA LEU A 131 -3.17 0.32 -15.57
C LEU A 131 -3.07 -0.15 -17.03
N THR A 132 -1.93 0.07 -17.68
CA THR A 132 -1.70 -0.35 -19.06
C THR A 132 -1.82 -1.88 -19.20
N LEU A 133 -1.22 -2.64 -18.26
CA LEU A 133 -1.32 -4.10 -18.25
C LEU A 133 -2.79 -4.55 -18.11
N THR A 134 -3.53 -3.96 -17.18
CA THR A 134 -4.93 -4.32 -16.93
C THR A 134 -5.79 -4.02 -18.15
N LEU A 135 -5.68 -2.82 -18.74
CA LEU A 135 -6.44 -2.46 -19.93
C LEU A 135 -6.09 -3.34 -21.12
N SER A 136 -4.80 -3.63 -21.33
CA SER A 136 -4.34 -4.54 -22.41
C SER A 136 -4.91 -5.95 -22.24
N THR A 137 -4.89 -6.48 -21.04
CA THR A 137 -5.40 -7.85 -20.76
C THR A 137 -6.90 -7.96 -21.03
N LEU A 138 -7.64 -6.87 -20.80
CA LEU A 138 -9.08 -6.80 -21.04
C LEU A 138 -9.43 -6.39 -22.50
N GLY A 139 -8.44 -6.12 -23.34
CA GLY A 139 -8.69 -5.58 -24.69
C GLY A 139 -9.32 -4.19 -24.70
N LEU A 140 -9.20 -3.43 -23.61
CA LEU A 140 -9.74 -2.08 -23.50
C LEU A 140 -8.83 -1.05 -24.17
N PRO A 141 -9.40 0.07 -24.70
CA PRO A 141 -8.61 1.11 -25.37
C PRO A 141 -7.57 1.76 -24.45
N LEU A 142 -6.29 1.69 -24.82
CA LEU A 142 -5.19 2.30 -24.09
C LEU A 142 -5.25 3.84 -24.05
N ALA A 143 -6.02 4.46 -24.94
CA ALA A 143 -6.33 5.89 -24.86
C ALA A 143 -6.99 6.30 -23.53
N GLY A 144 -7.62 5.36 -22.83
CA GLY A 144 -8.14 5.54 -21.46
C GLY A 144 -7.08 5.92 -20.43
N VAL A 145 -5.81 5.53 -20.65
CA VAL A 145 -4.68 5.96 -19.79
C VAL A 145 -4.54 7.48 -19.84
N GLY A 146 -4.60 8.08 -21.02
CA GLY A 146 -4.49 9.54 -21.20
C GLY A 146 -5.56 10.32 -20.45
N LEU A 147 -6.81 9.81 -20.43
CA LEU A 147 -7.90 10.45 -19.67
C LEU A 147 -7.63 10.48 -18.16
N LEU A 148 -7.02 9.42 -17.64
CA LEU A 148 -6.74 9.27 -16.22
C LEU A 148 -5.53 10.07 -15.75
N LEU A 149 -4.58 10.37 -16.66
CA LEU A 149 -3.41 11.20 -16.34
C LEU A 149 -3.79 12.60 -15.84
N ALA A 150 -4.92 13.15 -16.30
CA ALA A 150 -5.39 14.47 -15.86
C ALA A 150 -5.70 14.55 -14.35
N VAL A 151 -6.16 13.46 -13.75
CA VAL A 151 -6.50 13.37 -12.32
C VAL A 151 -5.43 12.66 -11.49
N GLU A 152 -4.40 12.14 -12.15
CA GLU A 152 -3.33 11.34 -11.57
C GLU A 152 -2.67 12.00 -10.34
N PRO A 153 -2.28 13.30 -10.36
CA PRO A 153 -1.59 13.90 -9.23
C PRO A 153 -2.40 13.84 -7.91
N ILE A 154 -3.73 14.03 -8.00
CA ILE A 154 -4.62 14.00 -6.84
C ILE A 154 -4.84 12.57 -6.36
N VAL A 155 -5.13 11.66 -7.29
CA VAL A 155 -5.39 10.26 -6.98
C VAL A 155 -4.16 9.57 -6.41
N TYR A 156 -2.98 9.95 -6.89
CA TYR A 156 -1.70 9.37 -6.46
C TYR A 156 -1.41 9.62 -4.97
N MET A 157 -1.80 10.75 -4.42
CA MET A 157 -1.67 11.06 -2.99
C MET A 157 -2.34 9.98 -2.12
N GLY A 158 -3.62 9.73 -2.36
CA GLY A 158 -4.39 8.71 -1.61
C GLY A 158 -3.85 7.30 -1.81
N ARG A 159 -3.47 6.94 -3.03
CA ARG A 159 -2.90 5.61 -3.34
C ARG A 159 -1.61 5.37 -2.58
N THR A 160 -0.71 6.34 -2.53
CA THR A 160 0.55 6.21 -1.81
C THR A 160 0.32 6.09 -0.30
N ALA A 161 -0.60 6.87 0.26
CA ALA A 161 -0.96 6.74 1.68
C ALA A 161 -1.43 5.32 2.02
N VAL A 162 -2.29 4.72 1.17
CA VAL A 162 -2.73 3.31 1.33
C VAL A 162 -1.56 2.34 1.20
N ASN A 163 -0.70 2.52 0.19
CA ASN A 163 0.45 1.65 -0.02
C ASN A 163 1.36 1.60 1.21
N VAL A 164 1.83 2.75 1.69
CA VAL A 164 2.78 2.80 2.82
C VAL A 164 2.15 2.33 4.13
N THR A 165 0.85 2.59 4.34
CA THR A 165 0.13 2.04 5.49
C THR A 165 0.06 0.51 5.42
N GLY A 166 -0.26 -0.05 4.27
CA GLY A 166 -0.29 -1.49 4.06
C GLY A 166 1.08 -2.15 4.18
N GLN A 167 2.14 -1.45 3.76
CA GLN A 167 3.53 -1.89 3.95
C GLN A 167 3.94 -1.97 5.42
N ALA A 168 3.25 -1.27 6.32
CA ALA A 168 3.42 -1.40 7.77
C ALA A 168 2.52 -2.49 8.38
N VAL A 169 1.32 -2.71 7.84
CA VAL A 169 0.39 -3.77 8.32
C VAL A 169 1.00 -5.16 8.16
N VAL A 170 1.57 -5.46 7.00
CA VAL A 170 2.04 -6.82 6.69
C VAL A 170 3.19 -7.26 7.58
N PRO A 171 4.29 -6.50 7.72
CA PRO A 171 5.37 -6.88 8.63
C PRO A 171 4.91 -7.10 10.07
N LEU A 172 4.04 -6.23 10.57
CA LEU A 172 3.49 -6.37 11.92
C LEU A 172 2.68 -7.66 12.10
N VAL A 173 1.78 -7.95 11.16
CA VAL A 173 0.96 -9.18 11.20
C VAL A 173 1.82 -10.44 11.10
N VAL A 174 2.81 -10.44 10.22
CA VAL A 174 3.71 -11.59 10.03
C VAL A 174 4.61 -11.77 11.25
N ALA A 175 5.21 -10.69 11.80
CA ALA A 175 6.02 -10.76 13.00
C ALA A 175 5.23 -11.34 14.19
N LYS A 176 3.98 -10.91 14.34
CA LYS A 176 3.09 -11.45 15.39
C LYS A 176 2.77 -12.92 15.18
N ARG A 177 2.50 -13.35 13.96
CA ARG A 177 2.23 -14.78 13.65
C ARG A 177 3.47 -15.65 13.80
N ALA A 178 4.63 -15.12 13.48
CA ALA A 178 5.92 -15.81 13.64
C ALA A 178 6.41 -15.86 15.09
N GLY A 179 5.73 -15.17 16.01
CA GLY A 179 6.12 -15.14 17.44
C GLY A 179 7.38 -14.31 17.72
N ILE A 180 7.79 -13.45 16.80
CA ILE A 180 8.94 -12.54 16.95
C ILE A 180 8.53 -11.13 17.36
N TRP A 181 7.23 -10.87 17.48
CA TRP A 181 6.69 -9.58 17.92
C TRP A 181 6.59 -9.54 19.45
N ASP A 182 7.09 -8.47 20.05
CA ASP A 182 7.08 -8.26 21.50
C ASP A 182 5.98 -7.28 21.89
N LYS A 183 5.08 -7.73 22.78
CA LYS A 183 3.98 -6.93 23.28
C LYS A 183 4.43 -5.85 24.27
N ASP A 184 5.43 -6.13 25.10
CA ASP A 184 5.92 -5.17 26.11
C ASP A 184 6.64 -4.02 25.40
N GLU A 185 7.42 -4.33 24.37
CA GLU A 185 8.02 -3.34 23.49
C GLU A 185 6.96 -2.54 22.72
N TRP A 186 5.91 -3.19 22.23
CA TRP A 186 4.77 -2.48 21.65
C TRP A 186 4.16 -1.49 22.62
N ASP A 187 3.87 -1.88 23.85
CA ASP A 187 3.23 -1.00 24.84
C ASP A 187 4.13 0.20 25.20
N ALA A 188 5.45 0.02 25.21
CA ALA A 188 6.44 1.07 25.48
C ALA A 188 6.71 2.02 24.29
N SER A 189 6.53 1.56 23.07
CA SER A 189 7.05 2.22 21.85
C SER A 189 6.09 3.21 21.18
N ALA A 190 4.93 3.51 21.76
CA ALA A 190 3.88 4.32 21.14
C ALA A 190 4.36 5.68 20.59
N ASN A 191 5.31 6.30 21.25
CA ASN A 191 5.88 7.61 20.92
C ASN A 191 7.39 7.57 20.66
N ALA A 192 7.92 6.42 20.24
CA ALA A 192 9.34 6.27 19.95
C ALA A 192 9.84 7.32 18.94
N ASP A 193 11.03 7.82 19.17
CA ASP A 193 11.69 8.79 18.29
C ASP A 193 12.00 8.17 16.91
N LEU A 194 11.68 8.90 15.87
CA LEU A 194 11.93 8.53 14.49
C LEU A 194 13.15 9.25 13.88
N SER A 195 13.90 10.01 14.67
CA SER A 195 15.12 10.65 14.19
C SER A 195 16.13 9.61 13.64
N PRO A 196 16.95 9.98 12.65
CA PRO A 196 18.05 9.12 12.22
C PRO A 196 18.96 8.78 13.40
N VAL A 197 19.48 7.56 13.44
CA VAL A 197 20.48 7.19 14.44
C VAL A 197 21.71 8.07 14.21
N SER A 198 22.11 8.84 15.21
CA SER A 198 23.35 9.59 15.17
C SER A 198 24.52 8.61 15.29
N TYR A 199 25.25 8.39 14.23
CA TYR A 199 26.49 7.59 14.22
C TYR A 199 27.69 8.36 14.77
N THR A 200 27.48 9.41 15.58
CA THR A 200 28.56 10.25 16.13
C THR A 200 29.33 9.61 17.28
N HIS A 201 29.17 8.32 17.54
CA HIS A 201 29.89 7.60 18.59
C HIS A 201 30.60 6.34 18.08
N LEU A 202 31.23 6.41 16.90
CA LEU A 202 32.23 5.46 16.45
C LEU A 202 33.59 6.12 16.44
#